data_a8576793611304f45a41f35571dd728f
#
_entry.id   a8576793611304f45a41f35571dd728f
#
_cell.length_a   1.000
_cell.length_b   1.000
_cell.length_c   1.000
_cell.angle_alpha   90.00
_cell.angle_beta   90.00
_cell.angle_gamma   90.00
#
_symmetry.space_group_name_H-M   'P 1'
#
loop_
_entity.id
_entity.type
_entity.pdbx_description
1 polymer ?
#
loop_
_entity_poly.entity_id
_entity_poly.type
_entity_poly.pdbx_seq_one_letter_code
_entity_poly.pdbx_strand_id
1 'polypeptide(L)'
;MLIMVPLVTSCTFHQQLPRNWTLPEPAPIGNCPDISGQYNNLGETINNKTTIPLIFELFTKDLDRHPLVRWQEISHISIQQQGQDLLNIAAWTGNEKLYSESLSKDSNEFICEDGWLKIKTSTGFAVSSAGSTSSISRNFANSDGYLLEKREIESFVLILIIPYAESSVEWYRFARSEKSK
;
A
#
# COMPACT_ATOMS: atom_id res chain seq x y z
N MET A 1 -23.84 19.23 38.44
CA MET A 1 -23.83 18.79 37.04
C MET A 1 -22.44 18.18 36.76
N LEU A 2 -22.33 16.86 36.80
CA LEU A 2 -21.06 16.15 36.63
C LEU A 2 -20.87 15.97 35.14
N ILE A 3 -19.85 16.65 34.56
CA ILE A 3 -19.46 16.46 33.13
C ILE A 3 -18.60 15.19 33.09
N MET A 4 -19.18 14.08 32.64
CA MET A 4 -18.43 12.89 32.31
C MET A 4 -17.67 13.16 30.98
N VAL A 5 -16.38 13.35 31.08
CA VAL A 5 -15.50 13.40 29.90
C VAL A 5 -15.29 11.96 29.44
N PRO A 6 -15.73 11.59 28.24
CA PRO A 6 -15.47 10.23 27.72
C PRO A 6 -13.97 10.07 27.50
N LEU A 7 -13.37 9.09 28.18
CA LEU A 7 -12.01 8.65 27.92
C LEU A 7 -12.00 7.94 26.57
N VAL A 8 -11.44 8.59 25.55
CA VAL A 8 -11.17 7.99 24.26
C VAL A 8 -9.99 7.01 24.43
N THR A 9 -10.27 5.72 24.41
CA THR A 9 -9.21 4.70 24.39
C THR A 9 -8.75 4.51 22.95
N SER A 10 -7.53 4.94 22.65
CA SER A 10 -6.85 4.67 21.37
C SER A 10 -5.98 3.44 21.53
N CYS A 11 -6.22 2.41 20.73
CA CYS A 11 -5.31 1.27 20.59
C CYS A 11 -4.41 1.49 19.39
N THR A 12 -3.11 1.53 19.61
CA THR A 12 -2.11 1.67 18.55
C THR A 12 -1.36 0.37 18.41
N PHE A 13 -1.47 -0.29 17.27
CA PHE A 13 -0.69 -1.49 16.96
C PHE A 13 0.38 -1.14 15.93
N HIS A 14 1.63 -1.04 16.37
CA HIS A 14 2.76 -0.81 15.48
C HIS A 14 3.56 -2.09 15.29
N GLN A 15 3.52 -2.64 14.10
CA GLN A 15 4.47 -3.67 13.70
C GLN A 15 5.84 -3.02 13.45
N GLN A 16 6.86 -3.47 14.16
CA GLN A 16 8.23 -3.04 13.90
C GLN A 16 8.74 -3.70 12.61
N LEU A 17 9.59 -3.00 11.87
CA LEU A 17 10.31 -3.60 10.75
C LEU A 17 11.06 -4.85 11.23
N PRO A 18 10.96 -5.98 10.51
CA PRO A 18 11.72 -7.19 10.85
C PRO A 18 13.21 -6.90 10.91
N ARG A 19 13.91 -7.45 11.90
CA ARG A 19 15.33 -7.19 12.10
C ARG A 19 16.24 -7.62 10.93
N ASN A 20 15.76 -8.53 10.12
CA ASN A 20 16.44 -9.04 8.92
C ASN A 20 16.05 -8.32 7.63
N TRP A 21 15.26 -7.26 7.73
CA TRP A 21 14.92 -6.41 6.58
C TRP A 21 15.68 -5.10 6.69
N THR A 22 16.25 -4.67 5.59
CA THR A 22 16.96 -3.39 5.52
C THR A 22 15.97 -2.27 5.25
N LEU A 23 16.07 -1.17 6.00
CA LEU A 23 15.33 0.04 5.66
C LEU A 23 15.85 0.59 4.32
N PRO A 24 14.97 1.11 3.47
CA PRO A 24 15.42 1.77 2.25
C PRO A 24 16.27 2.99 2.58
N GLU A 25 17.23 3.28 1.71
CA GLU A 25 17.94 4.55 1.78
C GLU A 25 16.94 5.69 1.49
N PRO A 26 16.89 6.71 2.35
CA PRO A 26 15.96 7.81 2.13
C PRO A 26 16.32 8.54 0.83
N ALA A 27 15.34 8.74 -0.02
CA ALA A 27 15.51 9.60 -1.18
C ALA A 27 15.81 11.04 -0.72
N PRO A 28 16.57 11.81 -1.51
CA PRO A 28 16.79 13.23 -1.22
C PRO A 28 15.44 13.95 -1.03
N ILE A 29 15.44 14.94 -0.12
CA ILE A 29 14.21 15.70 0.21
C ILE A 29 13.57 16.25 -1.08
N GLY A 30 12.27 15.98 -1.24
CA GLY A 30 11.49 16.40 -2.40
C GLY A 30 11.55 15.47 -3.61
N ASN A 31 12.42 14.45 -3.60
CA ASN A 31 12.51 13.47 -4.67
C ASN A 31 11.70 12.20 -4.31
N CYS A 32 11.15 11.59 -5.35
CA CYS A 32 10.58 10.25 -5.23
C CYS A 32 11.69 9.20 -5.19
N PRO A 33 11.59 8.16 -4.36
CA PRO A 33 12.46 7.00 -4.49
C PRO A 33 12.18 6.32 -5.84
N ASP A 34 13.23 5.83 -6.50
CA ASP A 34 13.05 5.01 -7.70
C ASP A 34 12.60 3.61 -7.29
N ILE A 35 11.34 3.30 -7.61
CA ILE A 35 10.75 1.98 -7.38
C ILE A 35 10.62 1.16 -8.68
N SER A 36 11.28 1.59 -9.77
CA SER A 36 11.23 0.87 -11.04
C SER A 36 11.78 -0.54 -10.91
N GLY A 37 11.09 -1.49 -11.52
CA GLY A 37 11.50 -2.90 -11.51
C GLY A 37 10.38 -3.84 -11.91
N GLN A 38 10.72 -5.13 -11.88
CA GLN A 38 9.75 -6.22 -11.97
C GLN A 38 9.75 -6.94 -10.63
N TYR A 39 8.57 -7.18 -10.07
CA TYR A 39 8.41 -7.75 -8.74
C TYR A 39 7.41 -8.89 -8.79
N ASN A 40 7.66 -9.93 -8.00
CA ASN A 40 6.71 -11.01 -7.84
C ASN A 40 5.38 -10.46 -7.32
N ASN A 41 4.27 -10.97 -7.85
CA ASN A 41 2.94 -10.53 -7.40
C ASN A 41 2.63 -10.92 -5.95
N LEU A 42 3.25 -11.97 -5.43
CA LEU A 42 3.04 -12.41 -4.05
C LEU A 42 4.16 -11.89 -3.16
N GLY A 43 3.77 -11.12 -2.16
CA GLY A 43 4.66 -10.55 -1.14
C GLY A 43 4.73 -11.41 0.13
N GLU A 44 5.75 -11.14 0.93
CA GLU A 44 5.97 -11.74 2.23
C GLU A 44 5.62 -10.76 3.34
N THR A 45 5.03 -11.27 4.41
CA THR A 45 4.84 -10.52 5.67
C THR A 45 5.90 -10.91 6.68
N ILE A 46 5.95 -10.18 7.79
CA ILE A 46 6.87 -10.43 8.90
C ILE A 46 6.87 -11.89 9.39
N ASN A 47 5.74 -12.55 9.35
CA ASN A 47 5.57 -13.91 9.87
C ASN A 47 5.58 -14.98 8.77
N ASN A 48 5.86 -14.64 7.51
CA ASN A 48 5.78 -15.52 6.34
C ASN A 48 4.44 -16.30 6.21
N LYS A 49 3.39 -15.84 6.92
CA LYS A 49 2.11 -16.55 7.03
C LYS A 49 1.02 -16.02 6.11
N THR A 50 1.16 -14.79 5.65
CA THR A 50 0.16 -14.15 4.79
C THR A 50 0.85 -13.65 3.54
N THR A 51 0.42 -14.11 2.39
CA THR A 51 0.84 -13.55 1.11
C THR A 51 -0.19 -12.53 0.69
N ILE A 52 0.27 -11.33 0.36
CA ILE A 52 -0.59 -10.29 -0.18
C ILE A 52 -0.22 -10.07 -1.64
N PRO A 53 -1.18 -10.02 -2.55
CA PRO A 53 -0.88 -9.73 -3.94
C PRO A 53 -0.57 -8.25 -4.16
N LEU A 54 0.60 -7.96 -4.75
CA LEU A 54 1.06 -6.60 -5.06
C LEU A 54 0.08 -5.83 -5.96
N ILE A 55 -0.65 -6.54 -6.82
CA ILE A 55 -1.65 -5.92 -7.68
C ILE A 55 -2.70 -5.14 -6.88
N PHE A 56 -3.13 -5.62 -5.71
CA PHE A 56 -4.12 -4.93 -4.89
C PHE A 56 -3.54 -3.72 -4.14
N GLU A 57 -2.22 -3.64 -4.06
CA GLU A 57 -1.54 -2.58 -3.34
C GLU A 57 -1.20 -1.38 -4.23
N LEU A 58 -0.94 -1.66 -5.50
CA LEU A 58 -0.51 -0.64 -6.46
C LEU A 58 -1.63 -0.12 -7.36
N PHE A 59 -2.59 -0.98 -7.73
CA PHE A 59 -3.67 -0.55 -8.60
C PHE A 59 -4.78 0.10 -7.78
N THR A 60 -5.10 1.35 -8.12
CA THR A 60 -6.05 2.17 -7.38
C THR A 60 -7.41 2.26 -8.06
N LYS A 61 -7.44 2.00 -9.37
CA LYS A 61 -8.64 2.16 -10.20
C LYS A 61 -9.28 0.80 -10.48
N ASP A 62 -10.44 0.60 -9.86
CA ASP A 62 -11.47 -0.36 -10.31
C ASP A 62 -11.05 -1.82 -10.61
N LEU A 63 -10.12 -2.40 -9.84
CA LEU A 63 -9.88 -3.85 -9.92
C LEU A 63 -11.18 -4.65 -9.71
N ASP A 64 -12.08 -4.14 -8.88
CA ASP A 64 -13.40 -4.75 -8.64
C ASP A 64 -14.33 -4.72 -9.87
N ARG A 65 -14.07 -3.82 -10.82
CA ARG A 65 -14.81 -3.71 -12.08
C ARG A 65 -14.23 -4.54 -13.23
N HIS A 66 -13.05 -5.13 -13.03
CA HIS A 66 -12.45 -6.06 -13.98
C HIS A 66 -12.64 -7.51 -13.52
N PRO A 67 -13.83 -8.10 -13.74
CA PRO A 67 -14.14 -9.48 -13.31
C PRO A 67 -13.29 -10.55 -13.99
N LEU A 68 -12.43 -10.16 -14.91
CA LEU A 68 -11.57 -11.05 -15.70
C LEU A 68 -10.12 -11.12 -15.17
N VAL A 69 -9.73 -10.29 -14.21
CA VAL A 69 -8.36 -10.36 -13.67
C VAL A 69 -8.32 -11.48 -12.62
N ARG A 70 -7.90 -12.64 -13.05
CA ARG A 70 -7.53 -13.73 -12.13
C ARG A 70 -6.19 -13.38 -11.51
N TRP A 71 -6.20 -12.66 -10.39
CA TRP A 71 -4.98 -12.23 -9.70
C TRP A 71 -4.02 -13.39 -9.38
N GLN A 72 -4.54 -14.62 -9.27
CA GLN A 72 -3.77 -15.85 -9.08
C GLN A 72 -2.90 -16.21 -10.30
N GLU A 73 -3.27 -15.75 -11.49
CA GLU A 73 -2.52 -15.98 -12.72
C GLU A 73 -1.43 -14.94 -12.96
N ILE A 74 -1.44 -13.85 -12.17
CA ILE A 74 -0.43 -12.80 -12.29
C ILE A 74 0.88 -13.31 -11.71
N SER A 75 1.87 -13.42 -12.59
CA SER A 75 3.22 -13.85 -12.22
C SER A 75 4.03 -12.72 -11.61
N HIS A 76 3.97 -11.54 -12.22
CA HIS A 76 4.73 -10.38 -11.76
C HIS A 76 4.05 -9.05 -12.11
N ILE A 77 4.48 -8.02 -11.41
CA ILE A 77 4.11 -6.62 -11.66
C ILE A 77 5.36 -5.89 -12.13
N SER A 78 5.27 -5.18 -13.25
CA SER A 78 6.32 -4.25 -13.68
C SER A 78 5.95 -2.82 -13.31
N ILE A 79 6.90 -2.10 -12.76
CA ILE A 79 6.78 -0.68 -12.41
C ILE A 79 7.82 0.08 -13.22
N GLN A 80 7.41 1.12 -13.91
CA GLN A 80 8.29 2.01 -14.65
C GLN A 80 7.99 3.45 -14.23
N GLN A 81 8.95 4.04 -13.55
CA GLN A 81 8.88 5.44 -13.14
C GLN A 81 9.49 6.32 -14.23
N GLN A 82 8.72 7.32 -14.68
CA GLN A 82 9.18 8.30 -15.67
C GLN A 82 9.35 9.66 -14.97
N GLY A 83 10.60 9.97 -14.66
CA GLY A 83 10.93 11.16 -13.85
C GLY A 83 10.35 11.06 -12.44
N GLN A 84 9.83 12.18 -11.95
CA GLN A 84 9.27 12.30 -10.60
C GLN A 84 7.72 12.29 -10.59
N ASP A 85 7.09 12.28 -11.77
CA ASP A 85 5.69 12.68 -11.91
C ASP A 85 4.79 11.60 -12.48
N LEU A 86 5.34 10.55 -13.08
CA LEU A 86 4.56 9.49 -13.72
C LEU A 86 5.04 8.11 -13.31
N LEU A 87 4.10 7.25 -12.94
CA LEU A 87 4.32 5.86 -12.58
C LEU A 87 3.46 4.96 -13.49
N ASN A 88 4.09 4.17 -14.34
CA ASN A 88 3.40 3.17 -15.16
C ASN A 88 3.52 1.81 -14.50
N ILE A 89 2.39 1.17 -14.27
CA ILE A 89 2.29 -0.12 -13.60
C ILE A 89 1.62 -1.09 -14.55
N ALA A 90 2.16 -2.30 -14.69
CA ALA A 90 1.53 -3.34 -15.49
C ALA A 90 1.62 -4.71 -14.80
N ALA A 91 0.53 -5.46 -14.90
CA ALA A 91 0.40 -6.82 -14.41
C ALA A 91 0.55 -7.82 -15.56
N TRP A 92 1.32 -8.88 -15.32
CA TRP A 92 1.71 -9.84 -16.34
C TRP A 92 1.43 -11.28 -15.92
N THR A 93 1.06 -12.12 -16.89
CA THR A 93 1.13 -13.57 -16.78
C THR A 93 2.14 -14.09 -17.79
N GLY A 94 3.28 -14.60 -17.30
CA GLY A 94 4.42 -14.89 -18.19
C GLY A 94 4.83 -13.64 -18.98
N ASN A 95 4.70 -13.69 -20.31
CA ASN A 95 5.03 -12.58 -21.22
C ASN A 95 3.81 -11.79 -21.71
N GLU A 96 2.60 -12.15 -21.27
CA GLU A 96 1.38 -11.47 -21.64
C GLU A 96 1.02 -10.39 -20.61
N LYS A 97 0.82 -9.17 -21.11
CA LYS A 97 0.35 -8.07 -20.28
C LYS A 97 -1.17 -8.13 -20.14
N LEU A 98 -1.63 -8.37 -18.91
CA LEU A 98 -3.06 -8.49 -18.60
C LEU A 98 -3.72 -7.15 -18.32
N TYR A 99 -3.02 -6.29 -17.57
CA TYR A 99 -3.56 -5.01 -17.13
C TYR A 99 -2.46 -3.96 -17.02
N SER A 100 -2.80 -2.70 -17.20
CA SER A 100 -1.87 -1.60 -16.93
C SER A 100 -2.62 -0.34 -16.49
N GLU A 101 -1.96 0.41 -15.60
CA GLU A 101 -2.44 1.68 -15.07
C GLU A 101 -1.29 2.67 -15.04
N SER A 102 -1.61 3.95 -15.24
CA SER A 102 -0.67 5.04 -15.05
C SER A 102 -1.16 5.95 -13.95
N LEU A 103 -0.31 6.21 -12.96
CA LEU A 103 -0.57 7.14 -11.87
C LEU A 103 0.24 8.40 -12.09
N SER A 104 -0.38 9.57 -11.85
CA SER A 104 0.25 10.87 -12.00
C SER A 104 0.30 11.61 -10.68
N LYS A 105 1.44 12.22 -10.39
CA LYS A 105 1.62 13.10 -9.23
C LYS A 105 0.79 14.37 -9.35
N ASP A 106 0.65 14.90 -10.56
CA ASP A 106 -0.17 16.09 -10.81
C ASP A 106 -1.65 15.86 -10.52
N SER A 107 -2.11 14.62 -10.68
CA SER A 107 -3.47 14.19 -10.33
C SER A 107 -3.63 13.78 -8.86
N ASN A 108 -2.59 13.95 -8.04
CA ASN A 108 -2.54 13.51 -6.64
C ASN A 108 -2.81 12.00 -6.45
N GLU A 109 -2.54 11.16 -7.45
CA GLU A 109 -2.71 9.72 -7.35
C GLU A 109 -1.58 9.08 -6.54
N PHE A 110 -0.41 9.74 -6.48
CA PHE A 110 0.65 9.46 -5.53
C PHE A 110 1.37 10.74 -5.13
N ILE A 111 2.07 10.69 -4.01
CA ILE A 111 2.97 11.74 -3.53
C ILE A 111 4.30 11.12 -3.07
N CYS A 112 5.35 11.96 -2.95
CA CYS A 112 6.64 11.52 -2.41
C CYS A 112 6.95 12.33 -1.16
N GLU A 113 7.07 11.65 -0.05
CA GLU A 113 7.25 12.24 1.27
C GLU A 113 8.19 11.36 2.10
N ASP A 114 9.14 11.97 2.79
CA ASP A 114 10.07 11.30 3.69
C ASP A 114 10.84 10.11 3.07
N GLY A 115 11.15 10.20 1.78
CA GLY A 115 11.85 9.14 1.05
C GLY A 115 10.97 7.98 0.60
N TRP A 116 9.65 8.10 0.72
CA TRP A 116 8.66 7.11 0.31
C TRP A 116 7.79 7.62 -0.82
N LEU A 117 7.45 6.73 -1.75
CA LEU A 117 6.35 6.94 -2.69
C LEU A 117 5.07 6.47 -2.02
N LYS A 118 4.13 7.38 -1.83
CA LYS A 118 2.91 7.17 -1.05
C LYS A 118 1.68 7.20 -1.94
N ILE A 119 0.91 6.10 -1.92
CA ILE A 119 -0.40 5.97 -2.55
C ILE A 119 -1.45 5.97 -1.44
N LYS A 120 -2.42 6.87 -1.51
CA LYS A 120 -3.50 6.97 -0.54
C LYS A 120 -4.81 6.46 -1.12
N THR A 121 -5.47 5.60 -0.37
CA THR A 121 -6.85 5.19 -0.64
C THR A 121 -7.67 5.44 0.61
N SER A 122 -8.84 6.04 0.45
CA SER A 122 -9.81 6.21 1.54
C SER A 122 -11.08 5.43 1.23
N THR A 123 -11.51 4.63 2.19
CA THR A 123 -12.80 3.96 2.13
C THR A 123 -13.67 4.45 3.28
N GLY A 124 -14.87 4.91 2.97
CA GLY A 124 -15.86 5.30 3.97
C GLY A 124 -17.10 4.43 3.86
N PHE A 125 -17.54 3.86 4.97
CA PHE A 125 -18.83 3.18 5.07
C PHE A 125 -19.71 3.91 6.08
N ALA A 126 -20.88 4.34 5.64
CA ALA A 126 -21.94 4.80 6.53
C ALA A 126 -22.98 3.69 6.68
N VAL A 127 -23.08 3.09 7.85
CA VAL A 127 -24.16 2.17 8.21
C VAL A 127 -25.07 2.90 9.21
N SER A 128 -26.37 2.73 9.07
CA SER A 128 -27.46 3.54 9.65
C SER A 128 -27.43 3.86 11.16
N SER A 129 -26.52 3.28 11.93
CA SER A 129 -26.33 3.61 13.36
C SER A 129 -24.87 3.60 13.82
N ALA A 130 -23.94 3.27 12.94
CA ALA A 130 -22.52 3.32 13.19
C ALA A 130 -21.83 3.86 11.93
N GLY A 131 -21.06 4.93 12.08
CA GLY A 131 -20.19 5.45 11.02
C GLY A 131 -18.79 4.87 11.19
N SER A 132 -18.19 4.34 10.15
CA SER A 132 -16.78 4.01 10.14
C SER A 132 -16.11 4.66 8.95
N THR A 133 -14.92 5.19 9.16
CA THR A 133 -14.03 5.65 8.11
C THR A 133 -12.69 4.99 8.31
N SER A 134 -12.09 4.50 7.25
CA SER A 134 -10.71 4.06 7.28
C SER A 134 -9.93 4.71 6.14
N SER A 135 -8.71 5.10 6.44
CA SER A 135 -7.74 5.53 5.44
C SER A 135 -6.58 4.54 5.42
N ILE A 136 -6.15 4.17 4.24
CA ILE A 136 -5.01 3.30 4.04
C ILE A 136 -3.98 4.11 3.26
N SER A 137 -2.80 4.26 3.85
CA SER A 137 -1.64 4.85 3.21
C SER A 137 -0.62 3.75 2.93
N ARG A 138 -0.29 3.54 1.65
CA ARG A 138 0.70 2.58 1.21
C ARG A 138 1.96 3.32 0.81
N ASN A 139 3.06 3.01 1.47
CA ASN A 139 4.33 3.70 1.30
C ASN A 139 5.33 2.70 0.70
N PHE A 140 5.86 3.00 -0.48
CA PHE A 140 6.74 2.12 -1.25
C PHE A 140 8.15 2.68 -1.35
N ALA A 141 9.16 1.81 -1.22
CA ALA A 141 10.55 2.11 -1.51
C ALA A 141 11.32 0.82 -1.85
N ASN A 142 12.42 0.95 -2.60
CA ASN A 142 13.30 -0.17 -2.88
C ASN A 142 14.32 -0.39 -1.76
N SER A 143 14.58 -1.65 -1.44
CA SER A 143 15.66 -2.05 -0.54
C SER A 143 16.14 -3.46 -0.87
N ASP A 144 17.45 -3.63 -1.06
CA ASP A 144 18.14 -4.94 -1.20
C ASP A 144 17.48 -5.94 -2.15
N GLY A 145 17.03 -5.46 -3.33
CA GLY A 145 16.38 -6.32 -4.32
C GLY A 145 14.90 -6.60 -4.06
N TYR A 146 14.30 -5.89 -3.11
CA TYR A 146 12.88 -5.97 -2.79
C TYR A 146 12.21 -4.61 -2.97
N LEU A 147 10.93 -4.63 -3.33
CA LEU A 147 10.02 -3.53 -3.10
C LEU A 147 9.46 -3.69 -1.68
N LEU A 148 9.74 -2.74 -0.81
CA LEU A 148 9.14 -2.68 0.52
C LEU A 148 7.85 -1.87 0.47
N GLU A 149 6.85 -2.34 1.20
CA GLU A 149 5.64 -1.60 1.50
C GLU A 149 5.50 -1.44 3.01
N LYS A 150 5.33 -0.19 3.44
CA LYS A 150 4.85 0.16 4.76
C LYS A 150 3.41 0.60 4.62
N ARG A 151 2.48 -0.19 5.12
CA ARG A 151 1.05 0.13 5.12
C ARG A 151 0.66 0.73 6.46
N GLU A 152 0.08 1.91 6.43
CA GLU A 152 -0.48 2.61 7.57
C GLU A 152 -1.99 2.62 7.43
N ILE A 153 -2.68 2.08 8.43
CA ILE A 153 -4.15 1.98 8.46
C ILE A 153 -4.62 2.82 9.63
N GLU A 154 -5.46 3.79 9.35
CA GLU A 154 -6.13 4.59 10.36
C GLU A 154 -7.63 4.34 10.24
N SER A 155 -8.25 3.89 11.30
CA SER A 155 -9.67 3.61 11.35
C SER A 155 -10.34 4.44 12.45
N PHE A 156 -11.46 5.03 12.11
CA PHE A 156 -12.33 5.70 13.06
C PHE A 156 -13.70 5.06 12.99
N VAL A 157 -14.19 4.60 14.13
CA VAL A 157 -15.50 3.95 14.25
C VAL A 157 -16.30 4.67 15.29
N LEU A 158 -17.53 5.05 14.97
CA LEU A 158 -18.51 5.55 15.90
C LEU A 158 -19.51 4.44 16.23
N ILE A 159 -19.43 3.90 17.44
CA ILE A 159 -20.36 2.88 17.93
C ILE A 159 -21.35 3.57 18.85
N LEU A 160 -22.59 3.76 18.39
CA LEU A 160 -23.60 4.57 19.05
C LEU A 160 -23.11 6.02 19.19
N ILE A 161 -22.63 6.41 20.37
CA ILE A 161 -22.09 7.75 20.67
C ILE A 161 -20.65 7.69 21.17
N ILE A 162 -20.02 6.50 21.14
CA ILE A 162 -18.66 6.30 21.64
C ILE A 162 -17.72 6.26 20.43
N PRO A 163 -16.82 7.26 20.30
CA PRO A 163 -15.80 7.25 19.27
C PRO A 163 -14.68 6.25 19.63
N TYR A 164 -14.28 5.44 18.67
CA TYR A 164 -13.13 4.54 18.75
C TYR A 164 -12.18 4.85 17.59
N ALA A 165 -10.90 5.04 17.88
CA ALA A 165 -9.87 5.24 16.88
C ALA A 165 -8.80 4.16 17.03
N GLU A 166 -8.40 3.59 15.90
CA GLU A 166 -7.35 2.58 15.83
C GLU A 166 -6.36 2.98 14.75
N SER A 167 -5.07 2.76 15.02
CA SER A 167 -4.03 2.87 14.00
C SER A 167 -3.16 1.63 14.01
N SER A 168 -2.80 1.13 12.83
CA SER A 168 -1.88 0.01 12.69
C SER A 168 -0.86 0.28 11.59
N VAL A 169 0.32 -0.34 11.75
CA VAL A 169 1.38 -0.33 10.76
C VAL A 169 1.71 -1.78 10.42
N GLU A 170 1.72 -2.10 9.14
CA GLU A 170 2.05 -3.41 8.60
C GLU A 170 3.20 -3.29 7.60
N TRP A 171 4.03 -4.33 7.49
CA TRP A 171 5.15 -4.37 6.58
C TRP A 171 5.06 -5.56 5.64
N TYR A 172 5.34 -5.29 4.36
CA TYR A 172 5.39 -6.29 3.29
C TYR A 172 6.64 -6.09 2.46
N ARG A 173 7.12 -7.16 1.83
CA ARG A 173 8.18 -7.07 0.82
C ARG A 173 7.86 -7.97 -0.36
N PHE A 174 8.20 -7.50 -1.54
CA PHE A 174 7.99 -8.18 -2.81
C PHE A 174 9.34 -8.37 -3.48
N ALA A 175 9.74 -9.62 -3.68
CA ALA A 175 11.02 -9.93 -4.29
C ALA A 175 11.06 -9.41 -5.73
N ARG A 176 12.20 -8.88 -6.16
CA ARG A 176 12.44 -8.54 -7.55
C ARG A 176 12.40 -9.81 -8.38
N SER A 177 11.57 -9.82 -9.42
CA SER A 177 11.50 -10.94 -10.35
C SER A 177 12.78 -10.96 -11.19
N GLU A 178 13.49 -12.07 -11.19
CA GLU A 178 14.60 -12.25 -12.10
C GLU A 178 14.04 -12.30 -13.54
N LYS A 179 14.65 -11.55 -14.44
CA LYS A 179 14.30 -11.65 -15.87
C LYS A 179 14.51 -13.10 -16.27
N SER A 180 13.46 -13.80 -16.64
CA SER A 180 13.58 -15.06 -17.39
C SER A 180 14.42 -14.76 -18.62
N LYS A 181 15.66 -15.31 -18.66
CA LYS A 181 16.56 -15.22 -19.81
C LYS A 181 15.99 -15.97 -20.99
#